data_b9b7be91332fb4cfc8b68bdbdc82ddc4
#
_entry.id   b9b7be91332fb4cfc8b68bdbdc82ddc4
#
_cell.length_a   1.000
_cell.length_b   1.000
_cell.length_c   1.000
_cell.angle_alpha   90.00
_cell.angle_beta   90.00
_cell.angle_gamma   90.00
#
_symmetry.space_group_name_H-M   'P 1'
#
loop_
_entity.id
_entity.type
_entity.pdbx_description
1 polymer ?
#
loop_
_entity_poly.entity_id
_entity_poly.type
_entity_poly.pdbx_seq_one_letter_code
_entity_poly.pdbx_strand_id
1 'polypeptide(L)'
;MAGMASELIFVGLGLSGTDGMTVKAMNALRECDKIYAEFYTSVLIGTKPEDLEAAIGKKIHILYRSQVEECDDIIADAKTMRVGFITAGDTMSATTHVDLRIQASEAGIPVRVFHGISIFSACPTSLGLQHYKFGRTVTLPFMEENYHPKSPYDHIMENKKRGLHTMILLDIRADELRYMTAHQAIEWLLTAEDEWKEGLIDDKTLLCVASRVGSPDEKVFAGYPQDLLKMDLGEPLFTLVLPGNLHFMEAFALVKFAGAPEEIVEDE
;
A
#
# COMPACT_ATOMS: atom_id res chain seq x y z
N MET A 1 20.75 -37.25 -7.54
CA MET A 1 19.92 -36.32 -6.79
C MET A 1 20.34 -34.91 -7.25
N ALA A 2 19.50 -34.23 -8.00
CA ALA A 2 19.77 -32.82 -8.33
C ALA A 2 19.78 -32.08 -7.01
N GLY A 3 20.90 -31.43 -6.66
CA GLY A 3 21.01 -30.63 -5.44
C GLY A 3 19.88 -29.59 -5.46
N MET A 4 19.13 -29.48 -4.35
CA MET A 4 18.14 -28.44 -4.18
C MET A 4 18.87 -27.10 -4.32
N ALA A 5 18.47 -26.32 -5.31
CA ALA A 5 19.13 -25.04 -5.58
C ALA A 5 18.81 -24.08 -4.42
N SER A 6 19.82 -23.66 -3.68
CA SER A 6 19.68 -22.60 -2.69
C SER A 6 19.28 -21.31 -3.39
N GLU A 7 18.25 -20.62 -2.89
CA GLU A 7 17.68 -19.44 -3.53
C GLU A 7 16.79 -18.69 -2.54
N LEU A 8 16.76 -17.37 -2.62
CA LEU A 8 15.77 -16.53 -1.96
C LEU A 8 14.80 -15.96 -3.01
N ILE A 9 13.52 -16.25 -2.86
CA ILE A 9 12.48 -15.66 -3.71
C ILE A 9 11.61 -14.69 -2.90
N PHE A 10 11.42 -13.48 -3.44
CA PHE A 10 10.49 -12.50 -2.91
C PHE A 10 9.18 -12.59 -3.68
N VAL A 11 8.06 -12.64 -2.98
CA VAL A 11 6.75 -12.80 -3.60
C VAL A 11 5.76 -11.79 -3.04
N GLY A 12 5.23 -10.93 -3.91
CA GLY A 12 4.10 -10.08 -3.61
C GLY A 12 2.78 -10.87 -3.72
N LEU A 13 1.98 -10.80 -2.66
CA LEU A 13 0.71 -11.53 -2.55
C LEU A 13 -0.45 -10.83 -3.27
N GLY A 14 -0.27 -9.58 -3.70
CA GLY A 14 -1.37 -8.74 -4.15
C GLY A 14 -2.11 -8.09 -2.99
N LEU A 15 -3.33 -7.62 -3.23
CA LEU A 15 -4.06 -6.75 -2.30
C LEU A 15 -5.08 -7.50 -1.43
N SER A 16 -5.66 -8.57 -1.94
CA SER A 16 -6.65 -9.37 -1.21
C SER A 16 -6.71 -10.81 -1.73
N GLY A 17 -7.21 -11.72 -0.90
CA GLY A 17 -7.42 -13.12 -1.29
C GLY A 17 -6.14 -13.92 -1.57
N THR A 18 -6.28 -15.21 -1.66
CA THR A 18 -5.19 -16.10 -2.09
C THR A 18 -5.05 -16.14 -3.61
N ASP A 19 -6.06 -15.72 -4.33
CA ASP A 19 -6.19 -15.65 -5.78
C ASP A 19 -5.65 -14.33 -6.38
N GLY A 20 -5.32 -13.34 -5.54
CA GLY A 20 -4.62 -12.11 -5.95
C GLY A 20 -3.17 -12.32 -6.37
N MET A 21 -2.58 -13.47 -6.04
CA MET A 21 -1.24 -13.84 -6.49
C MET A 21 -1.22 -14.23 -7.97
N THR A 22 -0.10 -13.95 -8.64
CA THR A 22 0.11 -14.53 -9.97
C THR A 22 0.29 -16.04 -9.89
N VAL A 23 -0.17 -16.77 -10.91
CA VAL A 23 0.04 -18.23 -11.01
C VAL A 23 1.52 -18.58 -10.92
N LYS A 24 2.39 -17.74 -11.50
CA LYS A 24 3.84 -17.92 -11.44
C LYS A 24 4.38 -17.82 -10.02
N ALA A 25 3.90 -16.88 -9.22
CA ALA A 25 4.26 -16.70 -7.82
C ALA A 25 3.81 -17.90 -6.97
N MET A 26 2.55 -18.31 -7.13
CA MET A 26 1.98 -19.48 -6.44
C MET A 26 2.79 -20.76 -6.70
N ASN A 27 3.14 -21.01 -7.96
CA ASN A 27 3.93 -22.19 -8.32
C ASN A 27 5.35 -22.13 -7.73
N ALA A 28 5.98 -20.94 -7.70
CA ALA A 28 7.30 -20.76 -7.10
C ALA A 28 7.28 -21.01 -5.58
N LEU A 29 6.23 -20.57 -4.88
CA LEU A 29 6.08 -20.81 -3.44
C LEU A 29 5.89 -22.30 -3.12
N ARG A 30 5.15 -23.04 -3.96
CA ARG A 30 4.97 -24.48 -3.79
C ARG A 30 6.29 -25.26 -3.88
N GLU A 31 7.27 -24.75 -4.58
CA GLU A 31 8.60 -25.33 -4.71
C GLU A 31 9.57 -24.91 -3.59
N CYS A 32 9.20 -23.96 -2.71
CA CYS A 32 10.04 -23.56 -1.59
C CYS A 32 10.10 -24.64 -0.52
N ASP A 33 11.25 -24.75 0.14
CA ASP A 33 11.44 -25.63 1.30
C ASP A 33 10.91 -24.98 2.57
N LYS A 34 11.04 -23.62 2.66
CA LYS A 34 10.58 -22.81 3.78
C LYS A 34 10.00 -21.49 3.28
N ILE A 35 8.96 -20.99 3.94
CA ILE A 35 8.33 -19.72 3.59
C ILE A 35 8.26 -18.86 4.83
N TYR A 36 8.77 -17.64 4.70
CA TYR A 36 8.66 -16.57 5.67
C TYR A 36 7.65 -15.52 5.19
N ALA A 37 6.92 -14.92 6.10
CA ALA A 37 5.99 -13.84 5.83
C ALA A 37 6.20 -12.69 6.81
N GLU A 38 6.02 -11.47 6.34
CA GLU A 38 5.79 -10.33 7.21
C GLU A 38 4.43 -9.70 6.88
N PHE A 39 3.74 -9.24 7.92
CA PHE A 39 2.46 -8.54 7.83
C PHE A 39 2.44 -7.26 8.68
N TYR A 40 3.61 -6.75 9.05
CA TYR A 40 3.71 -5.49 9.79
C TYR A 40 3.73 -4.25 8.88
N THR A 41 4.13 -4.39 7.62
CA THR A 41 4.09 -3.28 6.65
C THR A 41 2.70 -3.12 6.03
N SER A 42 1.97 -4.22 5.85
CA SER A 42 0.60 -4.25 5.34
C SER A 42 -0.03 -5.60 5.62
N VAL A 43 -1.35 -5.67 5.51
CA VAL A 43 -2.10 -6.93 5.65
C VAL A 43 -2.83 -7.28 4.36
N LEU A 44 -3.04 -8.59 4.14
CA LEU A 44 -3.82 -9.08 3.02
C LEU A 44 -5.31 -9.09 3.41
N ILE A 45 -6.11 -8.27 2.75
CA ILE A 45 -7.52 -8.09 3.10
C ILE A 45 -8.28 -9.42 2.96
N GLY A 46 -9.04 -9.78 4.00
CA GLY A 46 -9.92 -10.95 3.97
C GLY A 46 -9.22 -12.31 3.95
N THR A 47 -7.90 -12.35 4.20
CA THR A 47 -7.11 -13.58 4.14
C THR A 47 -6.29 -13.75 5.42
N LYS A 48 -6.37 -14.92 6.00
CA LYS A 48 -5.56 -15.30 7.16
C LYS A 48 -4.33 -16.09 6.70
N PRO A 49 -3.27 -16.17 7.53
CA PRO A 49 -2.10 -17.00 7.23
C PRO A 49 -2.46 -18.45 6.92
N GLU A 50 -3.46 -19.00 7.59
CA GLU A 50 -3.91 -20.40 7.39
C GLU A 50 -4.53 -20.60 5.99
N ASP A 51 -5.19 -19.60 5.44
CA ASP A 51 -5.75 -19.65 4.08
C ASP A 51 -4.63 -19.70 3.03
N LEU A 52 -3.56 -18.91 3.26
CA LEU A 52 -2.35 -18.94 2.42
C LEU A 52 -1.64 -20.29 2.51
N GLU A 53 -1.48 -20.83 3.73
CA GLU A 53 -0.89 -22.16 3.95
C GLU A 53 -1.67 -23.24 3.20
N ALA A 54 -3.00 -23.21 3.27
CA ALA A 54 -3.86 -24.15 2.57
C ALA A 54 -3.74 -24.02 1.04
N ALA A 55 -3.70 -22.80 0.50
CA ALA A 55 -3.60 -22.55 -0.93
C ALA A 55 -2.22 -22.93 -1.52
N ILE A 56 -1.16 -22.67 -0.77
CA ILE A 56 0.23 -22.96 -1.16
C ILE A 56 0.56 -24.44 -0.90
N GLY A 57 -0.01 -25.03 0.16
CA GLY A 57 0.30 -26.37 0.64
C GLY A 57 1.58 -26.43 1.49
N LYS A 58 1.97 -25.32 2.11
CA LYS A 58 3.19 -25.17 2.91
C LYS A 58 2.92 -24.35 4.17
N LYS A 59 3.69 -24.62 5.22
CA LYS A 59 3.69 -23.80 6.44
C LYS A 59 4.37 -22.46 6.21
N ILE A 60 3.86 -21.40 6.85
CA ILE A 60 4.35 -20.05 6.77
C ILE A 60 4.86 -19.61 8.15
N HIS A 61 6.10 -19.16 8.18
CA HIS A 61 6.73 -18.60 9.38
C HIS A 61 6.57 -17.09 9.38
N ILE A 62 5.70 -16.57 10.25
CA ILE A 62 5.47 -15.12 10.37
C ILE A 62 6.61 -14.51 11.17
N LEU A 63 7.21 -13.46 10.63
CA LEU A 63 8.30 -12.71 11.24
C LEU A 63 7.82 -11.34 11.71
N TYR A 64 8.36 -10.91 12.85
CA TYR A 64 8.22 -9.55 13.34
C TYR A 64 9.27 -8.63 12.70
N ARG A 65 9.07 -7.32 12.81
CA ARG A 65 9.95 -6.31 12.20
C ARG A 65 11.43 -6.53 12.54
N SER A 66 11.78 -6.73 13.80
CA SER A 66 13.16 -6.95 14.24
C SER A 66 13.81 -8.16 13.55
N GLN A 67 13.07 -9.25 13.42
CA GLN A 67 13.58 -10.48 12.78
C GLN A 67 13.82 -10.31 11.28
N VAL A 68 13.04 -9.46 10.61
CA VAL A 68 13.24 -9.13 9.18
C VAL A 68 14.40 -8.16 9.00
N GLU A 69 14.53 -7.18 9.91
CA GLU A 69 15.64 -6.21 9.87
C GLU A 69 17.00 -6.85 10.21
N GLU A 70 17.05 -7.84 11.11
CA GLU A 70 18.25 -8.64 11.40
C GLU A 70 18.58 -9.62 10.25
N CYS A 71 17.58 -10.15 9.54
CA CYS A 71 17.68 -11.04 8.38
C CYS A 71 18.41 -12.38 8.59
N ASP A 72 19.01 -12.64 9.73
CA ASP A 72 19.95 -13.74 9.96
C ASP A 72 19.38 -15.13 9.63
N ASP A 73 18.18 -15.43 10.09
CA ASP A 73 17.53 -16.72 9.86
C ASP A 73 17.19 -16.93 8.38
N ILE A 74 16.70 -15.88 7.70
CA ILE A 74 16.32 -15.95 6.27
C ILE A 74 17.56 -16.21 5.42
N ILE A 75 18.64 -15.47 5.68
CA ILE A 75 19.91 -15.61 4.94
C ILE A 75 20.56 -16.96 5.24
N ALA A 76 20.55 -17.43 6.50
CA ALA A 76 21.11 -18.72 6.87
C ALA A 76 20.39 -19.88 6.12
N ASP A 77 19.09 -19.90 6.11
CA ASP A 77 18.29 -20.89 5.41
C ASP A 77 18.46 -20.81 3.89
N ALA A 78 18.45 -19.61 3.31
CA ALA A 78 18.56 -19.42 1.87
C ALA A 78 19.93 -19.82 1.29
N LYS A 79 20.98 -19.98 2.13
CA LYS A 79 22.28 -20.54 1.73
C LYS A 79 22.20 -22.04 1.40
N THR A 80 21.24 -22.76 1.95
CA THR A 80 21.19 -24.22 1.89
C THR A 80 19.92 -24.76 1.23
N MET A 81 18.86 -23.96 1.16
CA MET A 81 17.56 -24.38 0.64
C MET A 81 16.87 -23.25 -0.14
N ARG A 82 15.75 -23.56 -0.78
CA ARG A 82 14.92 -22.53 -1.44
C ARG A 82 13.97 -21.91 -0.42
N VAL A 83 14.13 -20.62 -0.17
CA VAL A 83 13.34 -19.84 0.78
C VAL A 83 12.42 -18.86 0.04
N GLY A 84 11.15 -18.85 0.41
CA GLY A 84 10.19 -17.83 0.01
C GLY A 84 10.05 -16.76 1.08
N PHE A 85 10.04 -15.48 0.69
CA PHE A 85 9.69 -14.36 1.53
C PHE A 85 8.48 -13.65 0.92
N ILE A 86 7.36 -13.65 1.63
CA ILE A 86 6.07 -13.16 1.12
C ILE A 86 5.59 -11.92 1.88
N THR A 87 4.98 -10.99 1.15
CA THR A 87 4.43 -9.75 1.70
C THR A 87 3.12 -9.38 1.02
N ALA A 88 2.26 -8.62 1.68
CA ALA A 88 1.08 -8.04 1.03
C ALA A 88 1.50 -7.03 -0.05
N GLY A 89 0.69 -6.83 -1.07
CA GLY A 89 0.98 -5.95 -2.19
C GLY A 89 2.11 -6.45 -3.09
N ASP A 90 3.00 -5.54 -3.49
CA ASP A 90 4.25 -5.85 -4.18
C ASP A 90 5.41 -5.78 -3.18
N THR A 91 6.21 -6.82 -3.17
CA THR A 91 7.25 -7.04 -2.15
C THR A 91 8.40 -6.02 -2.16
N MET A 92 8.54 -5.22 -3.22
CA MET A 92 9.60 -4.20 -3.34
C MET A 92 9.05 -2.76 -3.34
N SER A 93 7.75 -2.58 -3.12
CA SER A 93 7.11 -1.27 -3.16
C SER A 93 6.85 -0.72 -1.76
N ALA A 94 7.35 0.49 -1.48
CA ALA A 94 7.20 1.20 -0.19
C ALA A 94 7.67 0.39 1.04
N THR A 95 8.81 -0.29 0.91
CA THR A 95 9.34 -1.18 1.94
C THR A 95 10.86 -1.13 2.01
N THR A 96 11.42 -1.59 3.13
CA THR A 96 12.85 -1.73 3.36
C THR A 96 13.42 -3.09 2.92
N HIS A 97 12.61 -3.98 2.33
CA HIS A 97 13.02 -5.34 1.93
C HIS A 97 14.15 -5.37 0.88
N VAL A 98 14.44 -4.25 0.27
CA VAL A 98 15.62 -4.09 -0.59
C VAL A 98 16.91 -4.40 0.15
N ASP A 99 16.96 -4.14 1.46
CA ASP A 99 18.12 -4.45 2.29
C ASP A 99 18.35 -5.96 2.40
N LEU A 100 17.31 -6.74 2.73
CA LEU A 100 17.35 -8.21 2.72
C LEU A 100 17.82 -8.75 1.35
N ARG A 101 17.36 -8.14 0.26
CA ARG A 101 17.77 -8.50 -1.10
C ARG A 101 19.25 -8.23 -1.35
N ILE A 102 19.78 -7.12 -0.83
CA ILE A 102 21.21 -6.76 -0.93
C ILE A 102 22.02 -7.77 -0.14
N GLN A 103 21.68 -8.04 1.12
CA GLN A 103 22.39 -8.99 1.98
C GLN A 103 22.42 -10.41 1.39
N ALA A 104 21.30 -10.87 0.81
CA ALA A 104 21.26 -12.16 0.10
C ALA A 104 22.22 -12.18 -1.08
N SER A 105 22.27 -11.10 -1.88
CA SER A 105 23.18 -10.97 -3.01
C SER A 105 24.65 -10.96 -2.58
N GLU A 106 24.98 -10.22 -1.51
CA GLU A 106 26.35 -10.17 -0.94
C GLU A 106 26.77 -11.54 -0.37
N ALA A 107 25.82 -12.32 0.15
CA ALA A 107 26.06 -13.69 0.58
C ALA A 107 26.18 -14.70 -0.58
N GLY A 108 26.09 -14.24 -1.84
CA GLY A 108 26.17 -15.10 -3.04
C GLY A 108 24.94 -15.97 -3.27
N ILE A 109 23.80 -15.64 -2.64
CA ILE A 109 22.54 -16.36 -2.78
C ILE A 109 21.81 -15.86 -4.04
N PRO A 110 21.39 -16.74 -4.96
CA PRO A 110 20.54 -16.36 -6.08
C PRO A 110 19.22 -15.76 -5.58
N VAL A 111 18.80 -14.63 -6.16
CA VAL A 111 17.58 -13.93 -5.76
C VAL A 111 16.64 -13.75 -6.94
N ARG A 112 15.36 -14.05 -6.76
CA ARG A 112 14.29 -13.72 -7.72
C ARG A 112 13.17 -12.94 -7.04
N VAL A 113 12.50 -12.08 -7.82
CA VAL A 113 11.34 -11.30 -7.38
C VAL A 113 10.13 -11.68 -8.25
N PHE A 114 9.03 -11.99 -7.59
CA PHE A 114 7.72 -12.21 -8.21
C PHE A 114 6.81 -11.07 -7.75
N HIS A 115 6.57 -10.12 -8.66
CA HIS A 115 5.76 -8.96 -8.38
C HIS A 115 4.31 -9.32 -8.09
N GLY A 116 3.70 -8.61 -7.14
CA GLY A 116 2.28 -8.66 -6.84
C GLY A 116 1.58 -7.38 -7.32
N ILE A 117 0.25 -7.39 -7.32
CA ILE A 117 -0.53 -6.18 -7.56
C ILE A 117 -0.29 -5.22 -6.39
N SER A 118 0.09 -3.98 -6.72
CA SER A 118 0.37 -2.94 -5.72
C SER A 118 -0.72 -1.89 -5.68
N ILE A 119 -0.94 -1.31 -4.50
CA ILE A 119 -1.84 -0.16 -4.32
C ILE A 119 -1.41 1.02 -5.21
N PHE A 120 -0.12 1.14 -5.55
CA PHE A 120 0.41 2.17 -6.43
C PHE A 120 -0.17 2.12 -7.85
N SER A 121 -0.52 0.95 -8.34
CA SER A 121 -1.17 0.79 -9.64
C SER A 121 -2.69 0.65 -9.52
N ALA A 122 -3.18 -0.01 -8.48
CA ALA A 122 -4.60 -0.30 -8.34
C ALA A 122 -5.42 0.92 -7.92
N CYS A 123 -4.98 1.69 -6.92
CA CYS A 123 -5.72 2.85 -6.43
C CYS A 123 -5.99 3.91 -7.54
N PRO A 124 -5.00 4.35 -8.34
CA PRO A 124 -5.27 5.25 -9.45
C PRO A 124 -6.32 4.71 -10.42
N THR A 125 -6.24 3.43 -10.77
CA THR A 125 -7.15 2.83 -11.75
C THR A 125 -8.57 2.65 -11.21
N SER A 126 -8.74 2.29 -9.93
CA SER A 126 -10.06 2.24 -9.28
C SER A 126 -10.76 3.60 -9.26
N LEU A 127 -9.99 4.68 -9.10
CA LEU A 127 -10.49 6.06 -9.14
C LEU A 127 -10.65 6.61 -10.57
N GLY A 128 -10.06 5.98 -11.58
CA GLY A 128 -10.02 6.47 -12.94
C GLY A 128 -8.99 7.59 -13.17
N LEU A 129 -8.01 7.70 -12.31
CA LEU A 129 -6.92 8.67 -12.39
C LEU A 129 -5.72 8.11 -13.18
N GLN A 130 -4.99 8.99 -13.84
CA GLN A 130 -3.84 8.63 -14.67
C GLN A 130 -2.57 8.51 -13.82
N HIS A 131 -2.00 7.31 -13.74
CA HIS A 131 -0.84 7.03 -12.90
C HIS A 131 0.35 7.97 -13.20
N TYR A 132 0.57 8.35 -14.45
CA TYR A 132 1.69 9.24 -14.84
C TYR A 132 1.53 10.69 -14.37
N LYS A 133 0.37 11.07 -13.82
CA LYS A 133 0.12 12.40 -13.23
C LYS A 133 0.35 12.44 -11.72
N PHE A 134 0.74 11.32 -11.11
CA PHE A 134 1.09 11.28 -9.70
C PHE A 134 2.51 11.80 -9.44
N GLY A 135 2.63 12.61 -8.41
CA GLY A 135 3.91 13.04 -7.87
C GLY A 135 4.43 12.11 -6.77
N ARG A 136 5.21 12.65 -5.86
CA ARG A 136 5.75 11.91 -4.72
C ARG A 136 4.61 11.37 -3.85
N THR A 137 4.60 10.07 -3.62
CA THR A 137 3.73 9.45 -2.62
C THR A 137 4.19 9.83 -1.22
N VAL A 138 3.24 10.04 -0.31
CA VAL A 138 3.49 10.34 1.10
C VAL A 138 2.80 9.32 1.99
N THR A 139 3.27 9.18 3.22
CA THR A 139 2.61 8.42 4.28
C THR A 139 2.25 9.37 5.40
N LEU A 140 0.98 9.34 5.85
CA LEU A 140 0.55 10.04 7.05
C LEU A 140 0.79 9.13 8.26
N PRO A 141 1.63 9.54 9.23
CA PRO A 141 1.75 8.81 10.49
C PRO A 141 0.57 9.16 11.41
N PHE A 142 0.28 8.29 12.38
CA PHE A 142 -0.62 8.66 13.46
C PHE A 142 -0.10 9.92 14.18
N MET A 143 -0.98 10.87 14.43
CA MET A 143 -0.67 12.01 15.31
C MET A 143 -0.58 11.51 16.75
N GLU A 144 0.49 11.89 17.42
CA GLU A 144 0.71 11.64 18.84
C GLU A 144 1.09 12.94 19.54
N GLU A 145 0.96 13.00 20.85
CA GLU A 145 1.12 14.24 21.65
C GLU A 145 2.41 15.01 21.34
N ASN A 146 3.49 14.30 20.96
CA ASN A 146 4.80 14.88 20.64
C ASN A 146 5.29 14.53 19.22
N TYR A 147 4.42 14.04 18.34
CA TYR A 147 4.80 13.62 17.00
C TYR A 147 3.77 14.05 15.95
N HIS A 148 4.00 15.22 15.37
CA HIS A 148 3.23 15.79 14.27
C HIS A 148 4.19 16.32 13.20
N PRO A 149 4.76 15.45 12.35
CA PRO A 149 5.75 15.87 11.37
C PRO A 149 5.12 16.68 10.24
N LYS A 150 5.75 17.81 9.89
CA LYS A 150 5.32 18.65 8.77
C LYS A 150 5.63 18.05 7.40
N SER A 151 6.59 17.14 7.31
CA SER A 151 7.10 16.65 6.03
C SER A 151 6.04 16.03 5.09
N PRO A 152 5.02 15.28 5.53
CA PRO A 152 3.95 14.86 4.63
C PRO A 152 3.19 16.03 4.02
N TYR A 153 2.84 17.05 4.83
CA TYR A 153 2.17 18.25 4.38
C TYR A 153 3.00 18.99 3.31
N ASP A 154 4.30 19.21 3.58
CA ASP A 154 5.20 19.89 2.65
C ASP A 154 5.28 19.17 1.29
N HIS A 155 5.37 17.83 1.30
CA HIS A 155 5.45 17.04 0.07
C HIS A 155 4.13 17.02 -0.70
N ILE A 156 2.97 17.00 -0.03
CA ILE A 156 1.67 17.13 -0.68
C ILE A 156 1.58 18.52 -1.34
N MET A 157 1.99 19.56 -0.63
CA MET A 157 2.02 20.94 -1.14
C MET A 157 2.93 21.08 -2.36
N GLU A 158 4.12 20.43 -2.36
CA GLU A 158 5.01 20.42 -3.52
C GLU A 158 4.33 19.79 -4.77
N ASN A 159 3.63 18.67 -4.60
CA ASN A 159 2.88 18.06 -5.69
C ASN A 159 1.74 18.97 -6.16
N LYS A 160 0.96 19.54 -5.24
CA LYS A 160 -0.16 20.46 -5.54
C LYS A 160 0.32 21.65 -6.37
N LYS A 161 1.44 22.29 -5.99
CA LYS A 161 2.05 23.39 -6.73
C LYS A 161 2.46 23.03 -8.17
N ARG A 162 2.70 21.77 -8.43
CA ARG A 162 3.04 21.23 -9.78
C ARG A 162 1.84 20.70 -10.53
N GLY A 163 0.64 20.75 -9.96
CA GLY A 163 -0.57 20.19 -10.52
C GLY A 163 -0.59 18.65 -10.56
N LEU A 164 0.24 17.99 -9.72
CA LEU A 164 0.34 16.53 -9.64
C LEU A 164 -0.59 15.98 -8.56
N HIS A 165 -1.16 14.80 -8.81
CA HIS A 165 -1.90 14.05 -7.80
C HIS A 165 -0.94 13.54 -6.71
N THR A 166 -1.41 13.48 -5.48
CA THR A 166 -0.66 12.87 -4.39
C THR A 166 -1.37 11.64 -3.88
N MET A 167 -0.71 10.49 -3.99
CA MET A 167 -1.13 9.29 -3.26
C MET A 167 -0.68 9.41 -1.81
N ILE A 168 -1.62 9.22 -0.89
CA ILE A 168 -1.43 9.33 0.54
C ILE A 168 -1.69 7.97 1.17
N LEU A 169 -0.62 7.31 1.56
CA LEU A 169 -0.67 6.07 2.34
C LEU A 169 -0.96 6.38 3.80
N LEU A 170 -1.68 5.51 4.46
CA LEU A 170 -2.08 5.68 5.85
C LEU A 170 -1.30 4.73 6.75
N ASP A 171 -0.96 5.21 7.93
CA ASP A 171 -0.16 4.45 8.89
C ASP A 171 -0.86 3.16 9.35
N ILE A 172 -0.06 2.11 9.46
CA ILE A 172 -0.48 0.78 9.90
C ILE A 172 0.43 0.34 11.04
N ARG A 173 -0.18 -0.02 12.18
CA ARG A 173 0.48 -0.69 13.30
C ARG A 173 -0.17 -2.07 13.47
N ALA A 174 0.25 -3.00 12.64
CA ALA A 174 -0.38 -4.31 12.55
C ALA A 174 -0.22 -5.13 13.84
N ASP A 175 0.86 -4.93 14.59
CA ASP A 175 1.11 -5.49 15.92
C ASP A 175 0.11 -4.99 16.97
N GLU A 176 -0.40 -3.76 16.82
CA GLU A 176 -1.45 -3.18 17.66
C GLU A 176 -2.87 -3.38 17.07
N LEU A 177 -3.00 -4.02 15.92
CA LEU A 177 -4.25 -4.10 15.12
C LEU A 177 -4.86 -2.72 14.85
N ARG A 178 -4.03 -1.72 14.72
CA ARG A 178 -4.40 -0.31 14.54
C ARG A 178 -4.12 0.13 13.12
N TYR A 179 -5.19 0.46 12.42
CA TYR A 179 -5.17 0.93 11.03
C TYR A 179 -5.76 2.33 10.98
N MET A 180 -5.04 3.29 10.38
CA MET A 180 -5.56 4.64 10.24
C MET A 180 -6.80 4.63 9.34
N THR A 181 -7.88 5.22 9.80
CA THR A 181 -9.12 5.36 9.03
C THR A 181 -9.03 6.54 8.05
N ALA A 182 -9.88 6.52 7.02
CA ALA A 182 -9.98 7.65 6.11
C ALA A 182 -10.40 8.94 6.83
N HIS A 183 -11.30 8.85 7.81
CA HIS A 183 -11.70 10.00 8.62
C HIS A 183 -10.52 10.60 9.38
N GLN A 184 -9.73 9.76 10.07
CA GLN A 184 -8.51 10.22 10.76
C GLN A 184 -7.52 10.90 9.82
N ALA A 185 -7.38 10.38 8.59
CA ALA A 185 -6.49 10.98 7.59
C ALA A 185 -7.01 12.35 7.09
N ILE A 186 -8.33 12.49 6.89
CA ILE A 186 -8.95 13.78 6.53
C ILE A 186 -8.80 14.78 7.69
N GLU A 187 -9.05 14.36 8.93
CA GLU A 187 -8.84 15.17 10.13
C GLU A 187 -7.38 15.57 10.29
N TRP A 188 -6.44 14.65 9.96
CA TRP A 188 -5.00 14.96 9.94
C TRP A 188 -4.68 16.12 9.00
N LEU A 189 -5.20 16.08 7.76
CA LEU A 189 -4.97 17.12 6.76
C LEU A 189 -5.58 18.46 7.19
N LEU A 190 -6.78 18.46 7.74
CA LEU A 190 -7.45 19.68 8.24
C LEU A 190 -6.70 20.28 9.44
N THR A 191 -6.27 19.46 10.38
CA THR A 191 -5.47 19.90 11.54
C THR A 191 -4.14 20.49 11.10
N ALA A 192 -3.49 19.85 10.12
CA ALA A 192 -2.24 20.32 9.54
C ALA A 192 -2.40 21.68 8.86
N GLU A 193 -3.51 21.91 8.13
CA GLU A 193 -3.81 23.20 7.52
C GLU A 193 -4.08 24.27 8.57
N ASP A 194 -4.83 23.94 9.63
CA ASP A 194 -5.10 24.86 10.73
C ASP A 194 -3.82 25.30 11.45
N GLU A 195 -2.81 24.42 11.53
CA GLU A 195 -1.52 24.70 12.14
C GLU A 195 -0.60 25.53 11.22
N TRP A 196 -0.43 25.07 9.97
CA TRP A 196 0.60 25.65 9.08
C TRP A 196 0.07 26.70 8.11
N LYS A 197 -1.22 26.69 7.75
CA LYS A 197 -1.94 27.72 6.98
C LYS A 197 -1.28 28.10 5.64
N GLU A 198 -0.79 27.11 4.91
CA GLU A 198 -0.15 27.34 3.61
C GLU A 198 -1.10 27.13 2.42
N GLY A 199 -2.38 26.79 2.66
CA GLY A 199 -3.41 26.62 1.64
C GLY A 199 -3.37 25.26 0.95
N LEU A 200 -3.02 24.21 1.70
CA LEU A 200 -3.05 22.84 1.17
C LEU A 200 -4.47 22.34 0.94
N ILE A 201 -5.33 22.56 1.94
CA ILE A 201 -6.70 22.05 1.94
C ILE A 201 -7.68 23.13 2.44
N ASP A 202 -8.83 23.22 1.81
CA ASP A 202 -9.95 24.06 2.19
C ASP A 202 -11.28 23.30 2.05
N ASP A 203 -12.41 23.95 2.28
CA ASP A 203 -13.74 23.36 2.22
C ASP A 203 -14.13 22.85 0.82
N LYS A 204 -13.43 23.28 -0.24
CA LYS A 204 -13.66 22.90 -1.63
C LYS A 204 -12.51 22.07 -2.23
N THR A 205 -11.53 21.72 -1.45
CA THR A 205 -10.44 20.86 -1.89
C THR A 205 -10.97 19.43 -2.10
N LEU A 206 -10.91 18.95 -3.35
CA LEU A 206 -11.33 17.59 -3.66
C LEU A 206 -10.38 16.58 -3.02
N LEU A 207 -10.95 15.59 -2.35
CA LEU A 207 -10.24 14.41 -1.84
C LEU A 207 -10.88 13.16 -2.42
N CYS A 208 -10.06 12.14 -2.68
CA CYS A 208 -10.52 10.82 -3.04
C CYS A 208 -10.11 9.83 -1.97
N VAL A 209 -10.98 8.86 -1.70
CA VAL A 209 -10.76 7.76 -0.76
C VAL A 209 -10.96 6.45 -1.50
N ALA A 210 -9.97 5.58 -1.44
CA ALA A 210 -10.07 4.21 -1.90
C ALA A 210 -10.02 3.28 -0.69
N SER A 211 -11.08 2.50 -0.50
CA SER A 211 -11.26 1.56 0.60
C SER A 211 -11.13 0.13 0.08
N ARG A 212 -10.33 -0.70 0.73
CA ARG A 212 -10.21 -2.14 0.52
C ARG A 212 -9.98 -2.54 -0.94
N VAL A 213 -9.13 -1.77 -1.64
CA VAL A 213 -8.84 -1.96 -3.07
C VAL A 213 -8.42 -3.39 -3.36
N GLY A 214 -9.00 -3.97 -4.42
CA GLY A 214 -8.75 -5.35 -4.85
C GLY A 214 -9.56 -6.40 -4.08
N SER A 215 -10.40 -6.03 -3.11
CA SER A 215 -11.29 -6.95 -2.41
C SER A 215 -12.72 -6.89 -3.00
N PRO A 216 -13.58 -7.90 -2.71
CA PRO A 216 -14.98 -7.85 -3.12
C PRO A 216 -15.77 -6.66 -2.56
N ASP A 217 -15.31 -6.07 -1.47
CA ASP A 217 -15.92 -4.91 -0.79
C ASP A 217 -15.18 -3.61 -1.12
N GLU A 218 -14.41 -3.58 -2.21
CA GLU A 218 -13.79 -2.36 -2.70
C GLU A 218 -14.80 -1.26 -2.90
N LYS A 219 -14.49 -0.06 -2.37
CA LYS A 219 -15.26 1.16 -2.58
C LYS A 219 -14.34 2.32 -2.86
N VAL A 220 -14.78 3.23 -3.69
CA VAL A 220 -14.10 4.49 -3.95
C VAL A 220 -15.05 5.65 -3.75
N PHE A 221 -14.53 6.76 -3.21
CA PHE A 221 -15.29 7.97 -2.92
C PHE A 221 -14.48 9.18 -3.36
N ALA A 222 -15.16 10.22 -3.81
CA ALA A 222 -14.55 11.52 -4.03
C ALA A 222 -15.51 12.63 -3.59
N GLY A 223 -15.00 13.64 -2.91
CA GLY A 223 -15.82 14.72 -2.38
C GLY A 223 -15.01 15.72 -1.60
N TYR A 224 -15.69 16.68 -1.02
CA TYR A 224 -15.08 17.69 -0.16
C TYR A 224 -14.89 17.14 1.27
N PRO A 225 -13.92 17.66 2.04
CA PRO A 225 -13.57 17.11 3.35
C PRO A 225 -14.76 16.94 4.29
N GLN A 226 -15.59 17.99 4.42
CA GLN A 226 -16.73 17.99 5.34
C GLN A 226 -17.85 17.02 4.94
N ASP A 227 -17.96 16.68 3.66
CA ASP A 227 -18.94 15.72 3.18
C ASP A 227 -18.43 14.29 3.37
N LEU A 228 -17.16 14.03 3.05
CA LEU A 228 -16.53 12.74 3.28
C LEU A 228 -16.52 12.36 4.77
N LEU A 229 -16.33 13.34 5.67
CA LEU A 229 -16.39 13.10 7.13
C LEU A 229 -17.77 12.65 7.64
N LYS A 230 -18.85 12.87 6.87
CA LYS A 230 -20.21 12.44 7.21
C LYS A 230 -20.60 11.10 6.58
N MET A 231 -19.79 10.59 5.65
CA MET A 231 -20.08 9.35 4.90
C MET A 231 -19.56 8.13 5.63
N ASP A 232 -20.22 7.00 5.42
CA ASP A 232 -19.63 5.69 5.72
C ASP A 232 -18.66 5.32 4.61
N LEU A 233 -17.37 5.47 4.88
CA LEU A 233 -16.29 5.16 3.93
C LEU A 233 -15.86 3.68 3.97
N GLY A 234 -16.52 2.86 4.78
CA GLY A 234 -16.24 1.43 4.92
C GLY A 234 -15.12 1.13 5.90
N GLU A 235 -14.49 -0.03 5.73
CA GLU A 235 -13.48 -0.57 6.63
C GLU A 235 -12.06 -0.39 6.07
N PRO A 236 -11.01 -0.40 6.92
CA PRO A 236 -9.63 -0.41 6.44
C PRO A 236 -9.33 -1.67 5.58
N LEU A 237 -8.31 -1.60 4.72
CA LEU A 237 -7.33 -0.54 4.53
C LEU A 237 -7.82 0.58 3.61
N PHE A 238 -7.29 1.77 3.86
CA PHE A 238 -7.60 2.94 3.03
C PHE A 238 -6.35 3.52 2.37
N THR A 239 -6.56 4.16 1.24
CA THR A 239 -5.61 5.04 0.58
C THR A 239 -6.33 6.31 0.17
N LEU A 240 -5.77 7.47 0.49
CA LEU A 240 -6.30 8.74 0.04
C LEU A 240 -5.55 9.21 -1.21
N VAL A 241 -6.22 10.01 -2.02
CA VAL A 241 -5.58 10.79 -3.09
C VAL A 241 -6.04 12.22 -2.96
N LEU A 242 -5.08 13.15 -2.93
CA LEU A 242 -5.36 14.57 -3.17
C LEU A 242 -5.07 14.84 -4.65
N PRO A 243 -6.10 15.03 -5.48
CA PRO A 243 -5.92 15.33 -6.89
C PRO A 243 -5.18 16.66 -7.10
N GLY A 244 -4.29 16.69 -8.09
CA GLY A 244 -3.79 17.92 -8.68
C GLY A 244 -4.70 18.40 -9.80
N ASN A 245 -4.13 18.96 -10.87
CA ASN A 245 -4.93 19.39 -12.03
C ASN A 245 -5.55 18.16 -12.71
N LEU A 246 -6.87 18.05 -12.66
CA LEU A 246 -7.60 16.97 -13.33
C LEU A 246 -7.64 17.19 -14.85
N HIS A 247 -7.50 16.14 -15.61
CA HIS A 247 -7.91 16.12 -17.00
C HIS A 247 -9.43 15.85 -17.06
N PHE A 248 -10.15 16.37 -18.06
CA PHE A 248 -11.60 16.23 -18.13
C PHE A 248 -12.07 14.76 -17.98
N MET A 249 -11.34 13.78 -18.54
CA MET A 249 -11.67 12.36 -18.39
C MET A 249 -11.48 11.85 -16.96
N GLU A 250 -10.53 12.40 -16.20
CA GLU A 250 -10.34 12.07 -14.79
C GLU A 250 -11.50 12.65 -13.96
N ALA A 251 -11.90 13.88 -14.23
CA ALA A 251 -13.05 14.49 -13.57
C ALA A 251 -14.33 13.69 -13.84
N PHE A 252 -14.60 13.31 -15.10
CA PHE A 252 -15.71 12.42 -15.43
C PHE A 252 -15.64 11.08 -14.73
N ALA A 253 -14.46 10.47 -14.66
CA ALA A 253 -14.27 9.18 -13.97
C ALA A 253 -14.57 9.30 -12.47
N LEU A 254 -14.08 10.35 -11.80
CA LEU A 254 -14.35 10.60 -10.39
C LEU A 254 -15.86 10.82 -10.12
N VAL A 255 -16.56 11.55 -10.97
CA VAL A 255 -18.02 11.71 -10.85
C VAL A 255 -18.72 10.36 -11.00
N LYS A 256 -18.34 9.54 -12.00
CA LYS A 256 -19.04 8.29 -12.32
C LYS A 256 -18.68 7.13 -11.37
N PHE A 257 -17.44 7.03 -10.93
CA PHE A 257 -16.96 5.90 -10.15
C PHE A 257 -16.94 6.18 -8.65
N ALA A 258 -16.62 7.43 -8.27
CA ALA A 258 -16.38 7.80 -6.90
C ALA A 258 -17.40 8.79 -6.31
N GLY A 259 -18.40 9.21 -7.09
CA GLY A 259 -19.46 10.12 -6.63
C GLY A 259 -18.97 11.55 -6.35
N ALA A 260 -17.94 12.00 -7.05
CA ALA A 260 -17.49 13.38 -6.96
C ALA A 260 -18.60 14.38 -7.36
N PRO A 261 -18.57 15.62 -6.83
CA PRO A 261 -19.50 16.67 -7.24
C PRO A 261 -19.42 16.94 -8.75
N GLU A 262 -20.58 17.13 -9.41
CA GLU A 262 -20.63 17.34 -10.87
C GLU A 262 -19.92 18.64 -11.31
N GLU A 263 -19.85 19.62 -10.45
CA GLU A 263 -19.18 20.90 -10.72
C GLU A 263 -17.68 20.78 -11.05
N ILE A 264 -17.00 19.68 -10.63
CA ILE A 264 -15.59 19.48 -11.00
C ILE A 264 -15.36 19.23 -12.49
N VAL A 265 -16.43 18.97 -13.26
CA VAL A 265 -16.40 18.77 -14.72
C VAL A 265 -16.64 20.07 -15.47
N GLU A 266 -17.30 21.07 -14.83
CA GLU A 266 -17.77 22.30 -15.48
C GLU A 266 -16.72 23.43 -15.41
N ASP A 267 -15.65 23.29 -14.64
CA ASP A 267 -14.62 24.33 -14.37
C ASP A 267 -13.48 24.34 -15.42
N GLU A 268 -13.73 24.00 -16.71
CA GLU A 268 -12.78 24.23 -17.83
C GLU A 268 -13.12 25.44 -18.69
#